data_2083523cd3f5255d1e5ce61879ed0914
#
_entry.id   2083523cd3f5255d1e5ce61879ed0914
#
_cell.length_a   1.000
_cell.length_b   1.000
_cell.length_c   1.000
_cell.angle_alpha   90.00
_cell.angle_beta   90.00
_cell.angle_gamma   90.00
#
_symmetry.space_group_name_H-M   'P 1'
#
loop_
_entity.id
_entity.type
_entity.pdbx_description
1 polymer ?
#
loop_
_entity_poly.entity_id
_entity_poly.type
_entity_poly.pdbx_seq_one_letter_code
_entity_poly.pdbx_strand_id
1 'polypeptide(L)'
;MNTSGEKLPSNVKAIVEDCGFTSTGDVFAYQLKQLYGLPKFPVLYVANTVVKMRAGYDIFKSSAIKQVAKIKTPILFIHGDKDTFVPFKMLNPLYDAAKVDKEKLIVHGAGHGESEKVNPDLYWSHVWDFVGKYMS
;
A
#
# COMPACT_ATOMS: atom_id res chain seq x y z
N MET A 1 0.08 -1.40 7.74
CA MET A 1 -0.32 -0.10 7.18
C MET A 1 -1.68 0.38 7.70
N ASN A 2 -2.72 -0.42 7.75
CA ASN A 2 -4.04 -0.01 8.24
C ASN A 2 -4.09 0.45 9.71
N THR A 3 -3.12 0.07 10.52
CA THR A 3 -3.04 0.43 11.95
C THR A 3 -1.99 1.49 12.24
N SER A 4 -1.09 1.77 11.33
CA SER A 4 0.06 2.66 11.55
C SER A 4 -0.24 4.15 11.39
N GLY A 5 -1.44 4.50 10.90
CA GLY A 5 -1.70 5.90 10.54
C GLY A 5 -2.13 6.82 11.68
N GLU A 6 -2.79 6.32 12.71
CA GLU A 6 -3.53 7.20 13.63
C GLU A 6 -2.86 7.42 14.99
N LYS A 7 -2.14 6.43 15.52
CA LYS A 7 -1.55 6.50 16.87
C LYS A 7 -0.20 5.76 16.92
N LEU A 8 0.78 6.28 16.23
CA LEU A 8 2.14 5.75 16.32
C LEU A 8 2.83 6.23 17.61
N PRO A 9 3.66 5.39 18.23
CA PRO A 9 4.57 5.81 19.28
C PRO A 9 5.47 6.96 18.80
N SER A 10 5.83 7.88 19.70
CA SER A 10 6.63 9.08 19.37
C SER A 10 8.03 8.78 18.83
N ASN A 11 8.52 7.58 19.05
CA ASN A 11 9.80 7.10 18.52
C ASN A 11 9.75 6.63 17.05
N VAL A 12 8.56 6.51 16.45
CA VAL A 12 8.43 6.23 15.01
C VAL A 12 8.58 7.55 14.26
N LYS A 13 9.71 7.75 13.59
CA LYS A 13 10.09 9.00 12.94
C LYS A 13 9.79 9.04 11.44
N ALA A 14 9.82 7.91 10.78
CA ALA A 14 9.54 7.77 9.35
C ALA A 14 8.86 6.44 9.06
N ILE A 15 8.14 6.37 7.94
CA ILE A 15 7.51 5.15 7.43
C ILE A 15 8.04 4.90 6.03
N VAL A 16 8.40 3.65 5.74
CA VAL A 16 8.65 3.19 4.37
C VAL A 16 7.56 2.18 4.01
N GLU A 17 6.87 2.44 2.94
CA GLU A 17 5.79 1.61 2.43
C GLU A 17 6.19 1.09 1.05
N ASP A 18 6.22 -0.24 0.88
CA ASP A 18 6.57 -0.90 -0.38
C ASP A 18 5.37 -1.71 -0.88
N CYS A 19 4.96 -1.45 -2.13
CA CYS A 19 3.85 -2.10 -2.83
C CYS A 19 2.49 -1.95 -2.13
N GLY A 20 2.17 -0.77 -1.61
CA GLY A 20 0.90 -0.50 -0.93
C GLY A 20 -0.32 -0.47 -1.85
N PHE A 21 -1.47 -0.75 -1.26
CA PHE A 21 -2.74 -0.80 -1.97
C PHE A 21 -3.76 0.19 -1.41
N THR A 22 -4.69 0.63 -2.27
CA THR A 22 -5.73 1.62 -1.92
C THR A 22 -6.73 1.10 -0.90
N SER A 23 -7.22 -0.13 -1.11
CA SER A 23 -8.11 -0.84 -0.18
C SER A 23 -8.05 -2.35 -0.44
N THR A 24 -8.39 -3.15 0.57
CA THR A 24 -8.50 -4.61 0.42
C THR A 24 -9.53 -4.98 -0.65
N GLY A 25 -10.66 -4.25 -0.69
CA GLY A 25 -11.70 -4.47 -1.69
C GLY A 25 -11.22 -4.21 -3.12
N ASP A 26 -10.36 -3.21 -3.34
CA ASP A 26 -9.83 -2.89 -4.67
C ASP A 26 -8.84 -3.93 -5.16
N VAL A 27 -7.93 -4.40 -4.28
CA VAL A 27 -6.99 -5.48 -4.63
C VAL A 27 -7.73 -6.75 -4.97
N PHE A 28 -8.69 -7.18 -4.13
CA PHE A 28 -9.47 -8.39 -4.40
C PHE A 28 -10.31 -8.27 -5.67
N ALA A 29 -10.91 -7.11 -5.94
CA ALA A 29 -11.65 -6.89 -7.18
C ALA A 29 -10.74 -6.96 -8.41
N TYR A 30 -9.53 -6.40 -8.31
CA TYR A 30 -8.53 -6.49 -9.36
C TYR A 30 -8.09 -7.92 -9.60
N GLN A 31 -7.70 -8.65 -8.56
CA GLN A 31 -7.25 -10.04 -8.66
C GLN A 31 -8.35 -10.98 -9.16
N LEU A 32 -9.58 -10.80 -8.70
CA LEU A 32 -10.73 -11.56 -9.16
C LEU A 32 -10.91 -11.42 -10.69
N LYS A 33 -10.77 -10.20 -11.21
CA LYS A 33 -10.85 -9.93 -12.64
C LYS A 33 -9.67 -10.51 -13.40
N GLN A 34 -8.44 -10.39 -12.87
CA GLN A 34 -7.23 -10.86 -13.55
C GLN A 34 -7.14 -12.39 -13.61
N LEU A 35 -7.45 -13.07 -12.50
CA LEU A 35 -7.28 -14.53 -12.41
C LEU A 35 -8.46 -15.32 -12.98
N TYR A 36 -9.66 -14.78 -12.84
CA TYR A 36 -10.88 -15.52 -13.15
C TYR A 36 -11.80 -14.83 -14.18
N GLY A 37 -11.45 -13.61 -14.61
CA GLY A 37 -12.31 -12.82 -15.50
C GLY A 37 -13.64 -12.41 -14.88
N LEU A 38 -13.81 -12.57 -13.56
CA LEU A 38 -15.08 -12.35 -12.86
C LEU A 38 -15.25 -10.91 -12.41
N PRO A 39 -16.49 -10.37 -12.45
CA PRO A 39 -16.79 -9.04 -11.94
C PRO A 39 -16.80 -9.03 -10.41
N LYS A 40 -16.59 -7.83 -9.84
CA LYS A 40 -16.66 -7.60 -8.40
C LYS A 40 -17.99 -8.07 -7.79
N PHE A 41 -19.10 -7.75 -8.46
CA PHE A 41 -20.45 -8.17 -8.05
C PHE A 41 -20.89 -9.40 -8.88
N PRO A 42 -21.51 -10.43 -8.29
CA PRO A 42 -21.85 -10.56 -6.85
C PRO A 42 -20.74 -11.23 -6.01
N VAL A 43 -19.69 -11.77 -6.65
CA VAL A 43 -18.73 -12.72 -6.05
C VAL A 43 -18.07 -12.13 -4.79
N LEU A 44 -17.53 -10.92 -4.88
CA LEU A 44 -16.84 -10.31 -3.75
C LEU A 44 -17.79 -9.93 -2.59
N TYR A 45 -19.05 -9.67 -2.89
CA TYR A 45 -20.07 -9.39 -1.86
C TYR A 45 -20.46 -10.64 -1.07
N VAL A 46 -20.61 -11.78 -1.77
CA VAL A 46 -20.84 -13.07 -1.12
C VAL A 46 -19.62 -13.45 -0.28
N ALA A 47 -18.41 -13.34 -0.84
CA ALA A 47 -17.17 -13.59 -0.10
C ALA A 47 -17.05 -12.71 1.15
N ASN A 48 -17.36 -11.42 1.05
CA ASN A 48 -17.34 -10.50 2.19
C ASN A 48 -18.33 -10.91 3.29
N THR A 49 -19.51 -11.39 2.91
CA THR A 49 -20.51 -11.90 3.88
C THR A 49 -19.94 -13.09 4.65
N VAL A 50 -19.33 -14.05 3.96
CA VAL A 50 -18.71 -15.23 4.60
C VAL A 50 -17.54 -14.82 5.51
N VAL A 51 -16.68 -13.91 5.06
CA VAL A 51 -15.56 -13.39 5.88
C VAL A 51 -16.06 -12.68 7.13
N LYS A 52 -17.11 -11.87 7.02
CA LYS A 52 -17.75 -11.22 8.17
C LYS A 52 -18.27 -12.23 9.18
N MET A 53 -18.96 -13.26 8.71
CA MET A 53 -19.55 -14.29 9.59
C MET A 53 -18.49 -15.13 10.29
N ARG A 54 -17.37 -15.46 9.61
CA ARG A 54 -16.34 -16.35 10.14
C ARG A 54 -15.20 -15.64 10.86
N ALA A 55 -14.80 -14.47 10.38
CA ALA A 55 -13.63 -13.74 10.87
C ALA A 55 -13.96 -12.38 11.50
N GLY A 56 -15.22 -11.96 11.52
CA GLY A 56 -15.63 -10.65 12.03
C GLY A 56 -15.07 -9.45 11.26
N TYR A 57 -14.54 -9.69 10.07
CA TYR A 57 -13.79 -8.70 9.27
C TYR A 57 -14.58 -8.29 8.02
N ASP A 58 -14.60 -7.00 7.71
CA ASP A 58 -15.26 -6.46 6.53
C ASP A 58 -14.22 -6.01 5.50
N ILE A 59 -14.14 -6.74 4.37
CA ILE A 59 -13.22 -6.48 3.27
C ILE A 59 -13.36 -5.04 2.74
N PHE A 60 -14.58 -4.52 2.66
CA PHE A 60 -14.84 -3.18 2.11
C PHE A 60 -14.57 -2.03 3.08
N LYS A 61 -14.45 -2.30 4.38
CA LYS A 61 -14.11 -1.29 5.39
C LYS A 61 -12.62 -1.02 5.51
N SER A 62 -11.77 -1.94 5.04
CA SER A 62 -10.32 -1.76 5.06
C SER A 62 -9.88 -0.87 3.91
N SER A 63 -9.58 0.39 4.22
CA SER A 63 -9.12 1.39 3.26
C SER A 63 -7.81 1.99 3.70
N ALA A 64 -6.72 1.68 2.98
CA ALA A 64 -5.40 2.26 3.23
C ALA A 64 -5.39 3.75 2.89
N ILE A 65 -6.10 4.19 1.85
CA ILE A 65 -6.24 5.63 1.53
C ILE A 65 -6.75 6.43 2.72
N LYS A 66 -7.81 5.94 3.39
CA LYS A 66 -8.37 6.64 4.57
C LYS A 66 -7.40 6.67 5.74
N GLN A 67 -6.56 5.66 5.89
CA GLN A 67 -5.55 5.61 6.95
C GLN A 67 -4.36 6.52 6.62
N VAL A 68 -3.87 6.46 5.39
CA VAL A 68 -2.78 7.31 4.90
C VAL A 68 -3.15 8.79 5.00
N ALA A 69 -4.41 9.16 4.74
CA ALA A 69 -4.88 10.55 4.89
C ALA A 69 -4.80 11.08 6.33
N LYS A 70 -4.68 10.22 7.34
CA LYS A 70 -4.59 10.57 8.76
C LYS A 70 -3.18 10.45 9.34
N ILE A 71 -2.23 9.93 8.58
CA ILE A 71 -0.83 9.78 8.98
C ILE A 71 -0.25 11.16 9.35
N LYS A 72 0.52 11.21 10.41
CA LYS A 72 1.26 12.39 10.86
C LYS A 72 2.77 12.23 10.74
N THR A 73 3.23 11.03 10.40
CA THR A 73 4.64 10.67 10.25
C THR A 73 5.03 10.72 8.79
N PRO A 74 6.19 11.27 8.43
CA PRO A 74 6.70 11.26 7.06
C PRO A 74 6.71 9.86 6.45
N ILE A 75 6.41 9.76 5.15
CA ILE A 75 6.26 8.47 4.48
C ILE A 75 6.92 8.43 3.11
N LEU A 76 7.73 7.40 2.86
CA LEU A 76 8.27 7.05 1.56
C LEU A 76 7.40 5.92 0.96
N PHE A 77 6.88 6.16 -0.24
CA PHE A 77 6.15 5.17 -1.02
C PHE A 77 7.06 4.55 -2.08
N ILE A 78 7.18 3.24 -2.09
CA ILE A 78 7.96 2.50 -3.09
C ILE A 78 7.02 1.58 -3.86
N HIS A 79 7.20 1.49 -5.19
CA HIS A 79 6.38 0.59 -6.01
C HIS A 79 7.11 0.17 -7.28
N GLY A 80 7.00 -1.10 -7.65
CA GLY A 80 7.45 -1.60 -8.94
C GLY A 80 6.45 -1.30 -10.05
N ASP A 81 6.91 -0.82 -11.21
CA ASP A 81 6.02 -0.49 -12.32
C ASP A 81 5.46 -1.72 -13.06
N LYS A 82 5.99 -2.92 -12.77
CA LYS A 82 5.52 -4.21 -13.28
C LYS A 82 4.73 -5.02 -12.26
N ASP A 83 4.33 -4.39 -11.15
CA ASP A 83 3.52 -5.06 -10.14
C ASP A 83 2.12 -5.41 -10.71
N THR A 84 1.89 -6.71 -10.88
CA THR A 84 0.62 -7.29 -11.35
C THR A 84 -0.24 -7.80 -10.21
N PHE A 85 0.28 -7.85 -8.99
CA PHE A 85 -0.48 -8.28 -7.81
C PHE A 85 -1.19 -7.08 -7.15
N VAL A 86 -0.44 -6.03 -6.82
CA VAL A 86 -1.00 -4.73 -6.44
C VAL A 86 -0.72 -3.76 -7.59
N PRO A 87 -1.72 -3.44 -8.41
CA PRO A 87 -1.45 -2.70 -9.63
C PRO A 87 -0.82 -1.34 -9.36
N PHE A 88 0.23 -1.03 -10.11
CA PHE A 88 1.01 0.22 -10.02
C PHE A 88 0.14 1.49 -9.95
N LYS A 89 -1.02 1.49 -10.61
CA LYS A 89 -1.98 2.61 -10.56
C LYS A 89 -2.50 2.94 -9.15
N MET A 90 -2.30 2.04 -8.17
CA MET A 90 -2.71 2.29 -6.78
C MET A 90 -1.73 3.19 -6.01
N LEU A 91 -0.50 3.36 -6.51
CA LEU A 91 0.51 4.21 -5.88
C LEU A 91 0.08 5.68 -5.79
N ASN A 92 -0.33 6.28 -6.91
CA ASN A 92 -0.66 7.70 -6.94
C ASN A 92 -1.81 8.09 -6.00
N PRO A 93 -2.95 7.39 -5.96
CA PRO A 93 -4.00 7.67 -4.99
C PRO A 93 -3.56 7.60 -3.53
N LEU A 94 -2.65 6.67 -3.18
CA LEU A 94 -2.07 6.59 -1.84
C LEU A 94 -1.16 7.78 -1.56
N TYR A 95 -0.26 8.07 -2.48
CA TYR A 95 0.65 9.20 -2.39
C TYR A 95 -0.11 10.51 -2.21
N ASP A 96 -1.14 10.76 -3.03
CA ASP A 96 -1.93 11.99 -2.98
C ASP A 96 -2.74 12.14 -1.68
N ALA A 97 -3.15 11.02 -1.10
CA ALA A 97 -3.90 11.00 0.17
C ALA A 97 -3.06 11.43 1.37
N ALA A 98 -1.74 11.17 1.38
CA ALA A 98 -0.85 11.57 2.47
C ALA A 98 -0.74 13.10 2.54
N LYS A 99 -0.88 13.67 3.76
CA LYS A 99 -0.85 15.13 4.03
C LYS A 99 0.40 15.55 4.81
N VAL A 100 1.42 14.72 4.80
CA VAL A 100 2.72 14.89 5.49
C VAL A 100 3.83 14.97 4.47
N ASP A 101 5.05 15.22 4.92
CA ASP A 101 6.24 15.09 4.10
C ASP A 101 6.30 13.67 3.51
N LYS A 102 6.46 13.62 2.20
CA LYS A 102 6.37 12.36 1.48
C LYS A 102 7.24 12.35 0.24
N GLU A 103 7.76 11.17 -0.05
CA GLU A 103 8.47 10.91 -1.29
C GLU A 103 7.92 9.65 -1.94
N LYS A 104 8.22 9.44 -3.22
CA LYS A 104 7.92 8.20 -3.91
C LYS A 104 9.09 7.74 -4.75
N LEU A 105 9.35 6.44 -4.72
CA LEU A 105 10.31 5.74 -5.56
C LEU A 105 9.58 4.76 -6.46
N ILE A 106 9.76 4.90 -7.77
CA ILE A 106 9.28 3.93 -8.76
C ILE A 106 10.47 3.11 -9.22
N VAL A 107 10.41 1.79 -9.00
CA VAL A 107 11.46 0.87 -9.45
C VAL A 107 11.04 0.23 -10.76
N HIS A 108 11.70 0.65 -11.85
CA HIS A 108 11.39 0.15 -13.18
C HIS A 108 11.75 -1.31 -13.34
N GLY A 109 10.82 -2.10 -13.88
CA GLY A 109 10.98 -3.53 -14.11
C GLY A 109 10.64 -4.41 -12.90
N ALA A 110 10.41 -3.84 -11.71
CA ALA A 110 10.10 -4.58 -10.51
C ALA A 110 8.62 -5.00 -10.47
N GLY A 111 8.39 -6.27 -10.10
CA GLY A 111 7.09 -6.81 -9.72
C GLY A 111 6.74 -6.56 -8.26
N HIS A 112 5.73 -7.30 -7.76
CA HIS A 112 5.26 -7.18 -6.38
C HIS A 112 6.33 -7.62 -5.37
N GLY A 113 6.76 -6.70 -4.50
CA GLY A 113 7.79 -6.98 -3.48
C GLY A 113 9.17 -7.26 -4.07
N GLU A 114 9.44 -6.85 -5.31
CA GLU A 114 10.72 -7.08 -5.99
C GLU A 114 11.57 -5.81 -6.13
N SER A 115 11.13 -4.69 -5.60
CA SER A 115 11.80 -3.39 -5.76
C SER A 115 13.25 -3.43 -5.29
N GLU A 116 13.50 -3.96 -4.10
CA GLU A 116 14.84 -4.12 -3.55
C GLU A 116 15.70 -5.10 -4.36
N LYS A 117 15.12 -6.22 -4.80
CA LYS A 117 15.82 -7.26 -5.57
C LYS A 117 16.23 -6.78 -6.96
N VAL A 118 15.39 -5.99 -7.63
CA VAL A 118 15.64 -5.49 -8.99
C VAL A 118 16.74 -4.41 -9.00
N ASN A 119 16.72 -3.51 -8.03
CA ASN A 119 17.74 -2.46 -7.93
C ASN A 119 18.03 -2.12 -6.45
N PRO A 120 18.87 -2.95 -5.78
CA PRO A 120 19.16 -2.77 -4.35
C PRO A 120 19.83 -1.43 -4.04
N ASP A 121 20.74 -0.96 -4.88
CA ASP A 121 21.46 0.29 -4.65
C ASP A 121 20.51 1.49 -4.69
N LEU A 122 19.65 1.56 -5.70
CA LEU A 122 18.63 2.59 -5.80
C LEU A 122 17.65 2.52 -4.64
N TYR A 123 17.19 1.32 -4.28
CA TYR A 123 16.24 1.10 -3.20
C TYR A 123 16.80 1.58 -1.86
N TRP A 124 17.97 1.07 -1.48
CA TRP A 124 18.55 1.39 -0.18
C TRP A 124 19.08 2.81 -0.09
N SER A 125 19.63 3.40 -1.17
CA SER A 125 20.01 4.82 -1.16
C SER A 125 18.79 5.71 -0.87
N HIS A 126 17.65 5.48 -1.56
CA HIS A 126 16.44 6.26 -1.31
C HIS A 126 15.87 6.06 0.10
N VAL A 127 15.88 4.82 0.59
CA VAL A 127 15.40 4.51 1.95
C VAL A 127 16.26 5.24 2.99
N TRP A 128 17.59 5.15 2.89
CA TRP A 128 18.48 5.78 3.86
C TRP A 128 18.49 7.31 3.75
N ASP A 129 18.42 7.85 2.55
CA ASP A 129 18.32 9.29 2.33
C ASP A 129 17.01 9.85 2.93
N PHE A 130 15.89 9.15 2.72
CA PHE A 130 14.61 9.57 3.29
C PHE A 130 14.58 9.43 4.80
N VAL A 131 14.90 8.26 5.34
CA VAL A 131 14.87 8.00 6.79
C VAL A 131 15.86 8.89 7.54
N GLY A 132 17.04 9.11 6.98
CA GLY A 132 18.08 9.96 7.56
C GLY A 132 17.63 11.40 7.84
N LYS A 133 16.68 11.94 7.07
CA LYS A 133 16.11 13.28 7.31
C LYS A 133 15.38 13.40 8.65
N TYR A 134 14.92 12.29 9.21
CA TYR A 134 14.04 12.27 10.40
C TYR A 134 14.63 11.52 11.60
N MET A 135 15.86 10.98 11.45
CA MET A 135 16.54 10.20 12.50
C MET A 135 17.48 11.03 13.39
N SER A 136 17.53 12.34 13.18
CA SER A 136 18.33 13.26 14.01
C SER A 136 17.66 13.56 15.35
#